data_22bc94057377673bd172ab4e928dbfc4
#
_entry.id   22bc94057377673bd172ab4e928dbfc4
#
_cell.length_a   1.000
_cell.length_b   1.000
_cell.length_c   1.000
_cell.angle_alpha   90.00
_cell.angle_beta   90.00
_cell.angle_gamma   90.00
#
_symmetry.space_group_name_H-M   'P 1'
#
loop_
_entity.id
_entity.type
_entity.pdbx_description
1 polymer ?
#
loop_
_entity_poly.entity_id
_entity_poly.type
_entity_poly.pdbx_seq_one_letter_code
_entity_poly.pdbx_strand_id
1 'polypeptide(L)'
;MTQEDRRTALASLAGIGLLVAGCAKHDVARKGGDDDAVTANEDLMREHGVLRRILIVYREVAPKLLTNAAAVDAAAIAVATTLFQTFGERYHEQMLEEQHIFPIVRKAGGEAAGLIDALLAQHARGREITSYVLDRTKSGRVGTGDAQPLARTLTAFARMYEPHAAREDTIIFPAFKKAVGPKGYDELGDQFEDIERRTFGGDGFDMAIDKVADIERRLGLADLSAFTAPAVA
;
A
#
# COMPACT_ATOMS: atom_id res chain seq x y z
N MET A 1 68.68 33.12 -9.48
CA MET A 1 69.62 32.21 -10.19
C MET A 1 68.70 31.20 -10.89
N THR A 2 68.46 31.57 -12.10
CA THR A 2 68.90 31.00 -13.38
C THR A 2 68.04 29.80 -13.75
N GLN A 3 67.14 30.01 -14.65
CA GLN A 3 67.28 29.98 -16.12
C GLN A 3 66.97 28.58 -16.65
N GLU A 4 65.90 28.52 -17.44
CA GLU A 4 65.97 28.37 -18.92
C GLU A 4 66.17 26.92 -19.36
N ASP A 5 65.58 26.40 -20.34
CA ASP A 5 65.06 26.83 -21.64
C ASP A 5 64.28 25.69 -22.30
N ARG A 6 63.17 26.01 -22.89
CA ARG A 6 62.86 26.11 -24.33
C ARG A 6 62.80 24.84 -25.18
N ARG A 7 61.71 24.84 -25.91
CA ARG A 7 61.49 24.53 -27.36
C ARG A 7 61.30 23.09 -27.73
N THR A 8 60.50 22.74 -28.63
CA THR A 8 59.70 23.31 -29.76
C THR A 8 58.84 22.14 -30.26
N ALA A 9 57.66 22.29 -30.59
CA ALA A 9 56.96 22.80 -31.77
C ALA A 9 56.43 21.70 -32.73
N LEU A 10 55.21 21.99 -33.23
CA LEU A 10 54.63 21.66 -34.56
C LEU A 10 54.05 20.27 -34.72
N ALA A 11 52.87 20.14 -35.00
CA ALA A 11 51.82 20.55 -35.99
C ALA A 11 51.25 19.26 -36.57
N SER A 12 50.03 19.04 -36.71
CA SER A 12 49.08 19.41 -37.70
C SER A 12 48.01 18.35 -37.92
N LEU A 13 46.82 18.84 -38.20
CA LEU A 13 45.77 18.41 -39.12
C LEU A 13 44.62 17.55 -38.60
N ALA A 14 43.56 18.24 -38.42
CA ALA A 14 42.24 18.08 -39.07
C ALA A 14 41.71 16.66 -39.29
N GLY A 15 40.63 16.39 -38.57
CA GLY A 15 39.71 15.32 -38.87
C GLY A 15 38.35 15.67 -38.27
N ILE A 16 37.49 16.35 -39.06
CA ILE A 16 36.09 16.59 -38.73
C ILE A 16 35.38 15.24 -38.83
N GLY A 17 35.09 14.67 -37.68
CA GLY A 17 34.20 13.50 -37.56
C GLY A 17 32.90 13.88 -36.89
N LEU A 18 31.83 13.98 -37.68
CA LEU A 18 30.47 14.18 -37.25
C LEU A 18 30.05 12.93 -36.47
N LEU A 19 30.03 12.99 -35.14
CA LEU A 19 29.41 11.92 -34.32
C LEU A 19 27.96 12.29 -34.05
N VAL A 20 27.08 11.62 -34.79
CA VAL A 20 25.66 11.54 -34.52
C VAL A 20 25.48 10.94 -33.12
N ALA A 21 24.99 11.73 -32.17
CA ALA A 21 24.57 11.26 -30.87
C ALA A 21 23.31 10.42 -31.02
N GLY A 22 23.49 9.13 -31.18
CA GLY A 22 22.41 8.17 -31.02
C GLY A 22 22.02 8.12 -29.55
N CYS A 23 20.78 8.52 -29.21
CA CYS A 23 20.17 8.23 -27.94
C CYS A 23 20.07 6.72 -27.79
N ALA A 24 21.04 6.09 -27.20
CA ALA A 24 20.91 4.75 -26.70
C ALA A 24 19.96 4.81 -25.48
N LYS A 25 18.73 4.33 -25.66
CA LYS A 25 17.88 3.94 -24.54
C LYS A 25 18.68 2.88 -23.77
N HIS A 26 19.10 3.22 -22.56
CA HIS A 26 19.57 2.24 -21.62
C HIS A 26 18.34 1.42 -21.16
N ASP A 27 18.07 0.32 -21.86
CA ASP A 27 17.38 -0.79 -21.29
C ASP A 27 18.34 -1.36 -20.22
N VAL A 28 18.14 -0.92 -18.98
CA VAL A 28 18.69 -1.59 -17.81
C VAL A 28 17.92 -2.90 -17.69
N ALA A 29 18.40 -3.92 -18.41
CA ALA A 29 18.00 -5.29 -18.12
C ALA A 29 18.39 -5.56 -16.65
N ARG A 30 17.39 -5.62 -15.76
CA ARG A 30 17.54 -6.17 -14.41
C ARG A 30 18.01 -7.63 -14.56
N LYS A 31 19.29 -7.84 -14.50
CA LYS A 31 19.89 -9.11 -14.10
C LYS A 31 20.07 -9.06 -12.57
N GLY A 32 18.95 -9.09 -11.83
CA GLY A 32 18.92 -9.54 -10.46
C GLY A 32 18.57 -11.02 -10.50
N GLY A 33 19.26 -11.82 -9.73
CA GLY A 33 18.94 -13.25 -9.60
C GLY A 33 17.58 -13.42 -8.92
N ASP A 34 16.99 -14.60 -9.05
CA ASP A 34 15.69 -15.05 -8.51
C ASP A 34 15.51 -14.88 -6.97
N ASP A 35 16.54 -14.41 -6.25
CA ASP A 35 16.52 -14.25 -4.80
C ASP A 35 15.92 -12.89 -4.32
N ASP A 36 15.66 -11.92 -5.24
CA ASP A 36 15.14 -10.58 -4.91
C ASP A 36 13.66 -10.39 -5.30
N ALA A 37 12.99 -11.38 -5.86
CA ALA A 37 11.58 -11.29 -6.23
C ALA A 37 10.69 -11.38 -4.97
N VAL A 38 9.83 -10.37 -4.78
CA VAL A 38 8.83 -10.37 -3.70
C VAL A 38 7.85 -11.53 -3.93
N THR A 39 7.64 -12.36 -2.92
CA THR A 39 6.70 -13.48 -3.05
C THR A 39 5.26 -13.02 -2.89
N ALA A 40 4.28 -13.77 -3.44
CA ALA A 40 2.86 -13.41 -3.36
C ALA A 40 2.39 -13.13 -1.91
N ASN A 41 2.78 -13.94 -0.92
CA ASN A 41 2.40 -13.68 0.47
C ASN A 41 3.10 -12.44 1.04
N GLU A 42 4.35 -12.21 0.69
CA GLU A 42 5.08 -11.03 1.13
C GLU A 42 4.43 -9.76 0.59
N ASP A 43 4.02 -9.78 -0.68
CA ASP A 43 3.36 -8.67 -1.31
C ASP A 43 1.99 -8.38 -0.66
N LEU A 44 1.15 -9.38 -0.47
CA LEU A 44 -0.10 -9.27 0.27
C LEU A 44 0.09 -8.67 1.68
N MET A 45 1.15 -9.09 2.40
CA MET A 45 1.48 -8.55 3.73
C MET A 45 2.00 -7.09 3.66
N ARG A 46 2.72 -6.71 2.60
CA ARG A 46 3.12 -5.31 2.35
C ARG A 46 1.91 -4.44 2.07
N GLU A 47 0.94 -4.93 1.28
CA GLU A 47 -0.34 -4.28 1.03
C GLU A 47 -1.13 -4.09 2.33
N HIS A 48 -1.20 -5.11 3.20
CA HIS A 48 -1.72 -4.97 4.57
C HIS A 48 -0.99 -3.88 5.37
N GLY A 49 0.30 -3.69 5.15
CA GLY A 49 1.07 -2.60 5.73
C GLY A 49 0.48 -1.22 5.39
N VAL A 50 0.10 -1.00 4.13
CA VAL A 50 -0.58 0.23 3.69
C VAL A 50 -1.94 0.38 4.36
N LEU A 51 -2.76 -0.68 4.37
CA LEU A 51 -4.09 -0.65 4.98
C LEU A 51 -4.00 -0.35 6.49
N ARG A 52 -3.04 -0.95 7.20
CA ARG A 52 -2.78 -0.66 8.63
C ARG A 52 -2.42 0.81 8.87
N ARG A 53 -1.67 1.46 7.98
CA ARG A 53 -1.39 2.90 8.09
C ARG A 53 -2.67 3.74 7.98
N ILE A 54 -3.62 3.34 7.13
CA ILE A 54 -4.94 3.99 7.06
C ILE A 54 -5.73 3.76 8.36
N LEU A 55 -5.66 2.57 8.96
CA LEU A 55 -6.31 2.30 10.24
C LEU A 55 -5.72 3.15 11.38
N ILE A 56 -4.41 3.43 11.36
CA ILE A 56 -3.78 4.38 12.29
C ILE A 56 -4.36 5.78 12.09
N VAL A 57 -4.49 6.24 10.84
CA VAL A 57 -5.15 7.52 10.54
C VAL A 57 -6.54 7.57 11.17
N TYR A 58 -7.35 6.54 11.02
CA TYR A 58 -8.70 6.50 11.58
C TYR A 58 -8.70 6.55 13.11
N ARG A 59 -7.78 5.84 13.76
CA ARG A 59 -7.62 5.86 15.22
C ARG A 59 -7.22 7.21 15.77
N GLU A 60 -6.30 7.89 15.09
CA GLU A 60 -5.81 9.21 15.50
C GLU A 60 -6.82 10.34 15.24
N VAL A 61 -7.65 10.19 14.21
CA VAL A 61 -8.67 11.18 13.86
C VAL A 61 -9.94 11.03 14.70
N ALA A 62 -10.35 9.82 15.07
CA ALA A 62 -11.58 9.57 15.80
C ALA A 62 -11.70 10.38 17.11
N PRO A 63 -10.72 10.46 18.01
CA PRO A 63 -10.80 11.30 19.20
C PRO A 63 -10.82 12.81 18.88
N LYS A 64 -10.13 13.24 17.81
CA LYS A 64 -10.14 14.63 17.36
C LYS A 64 -11.52 15.06 16.88
N LEU A 65 -12.28 14.17 16.22
CA LEU A 65 -13.68 14.42 15.85
C LEU A 65 -14.57 14.67 17.07
N LEU A 66 -14.32 14.00 18.19
CA LEU A 66 -15.11 14.17 19.41
C LEU A 66 -14.80 15.48 20.16
N THR A 67 -13.59 16.00 20.01
CA THR A 67 -13.14 17.21 20.69
C THR A 67 -13.34 18.49 19.86
N ASN A 68 -12.98 18.44 18.58
CA ASN A 68 -13.10 19.58 17.67
C ASN A 68 -13.23 19.10 16.21
N ALA A 69 -14.42 18.65 15.82
CA ALA A 69 -14.70 18.15 14.48
C ALA A 69 -14.39 19.18 13.38
N ALA A 70 -14.54 20.48 13.66
CA ALA A 70 -14.29 21.56 12.70
C ALA A 70 -12.80 21.71 12.34
N ALA A 71 -11.88 21.28 13.22
CA ALA A 71 -10.44 21.32 12.98
C ALA A 71 -9.92 20.07 12.26
N VAL A 72 -10.75 19.05 12.08
CA VAL A 72 -10.36 17.81 11.40
C VAL A 72 -10.40 18.01 9.89
N ASP A 73 -9.32 17.64 9.21
CA ASP A 73 -9.26 17.63 7.73
C ASP A 73 -10.11 16.48 7.17
N ALA A 74 -11.40 16.76 6.95
CA ALA A 74 -12.34 15.80 6.39
C ALA A 74 -11.97 15.37 4.97
N ALA A 75 -11.28 16.22 4.20
CA ALA A 75 -10.80 15.85 2.87
C ALA A 75 -9.67 14.83 2.94
N ALA A 76 -8.78 14.92 3.94
CA ALA A 76 -7.75 13.91 4.15
C ALA A 76 -8.37 12.54 4.56
N ILE A 77 -9.43 12.55 5.38
CA ILE A 77 -10.18 11.32 5.71
C ILE A 77 -10.80 10.73 4.43
N ALA A 78 -11.42 11.56 3.59
CA ALA A 78 -12.01 11.10 2.32
C ALA A 78 -10.96 10.49 1.40
N VAL A 79 -9.76 11.08 1.28
CA VAL A 79 -8.65 10.54 0.48
C VAL A 79 -8.17 9.20 1.06
N ALA A 80 -8.01 9.09 2.38
CA ALA A 80 -7.64 7.84 3.04
C ALA A 80 -8.68 6.73 2.78
N THR A 81 -9.97 7.08 2.87
CA THR A 81 -11.05 6.14 2.63
C THR A 81 -11.14 5.74 1.15
N THR A 82 -10.91 6.66 0.22
CA THR A 82 -10.83 6.34 -1.21
C THR A 82 -9.66 5.41 -1.52
N LEU A 83 -8.51 5.62 -0.88
CA LEU A 83 -7.38 4.71 -1.01
C LEU A 83 -7.74 3.32 -0.47
N PHE A 84 -8.39 3.23 0.69
CA PHE A 84 -8.86 1.97 1.24
C PHE A 84 -9.83 1.25 0.28
N GLN A 85 -10.79 1.98 -0.32
CA GLN A 85 -11.73 1.40 -1.31
C GLN A 85 -11.03 0.92 -2.58
N THR A 86 -10.09 1.69 -3.12
CA THR A 86 -9.50 1.37 -4.42
C THR A 86 -8.40 0.33 -4.32
N PHE A 87 -7.53 0.46 -3.33
CA PHE A 87 -6.40 -0.43 -3.11
C PHE A 87 -6.76 -1.63 -2.22
N GLY A 88 -7.43 -1.40 -1.09
CA GLY A 88 -7.87 -2.45 -0.18
C GLY A 88 -9.05 -3.25 -0.77
N GLU A 89 -10.25 -2.65 -0.78
CA GLU A 89 -11.49 -3.39 -1.06
C GLU A 89 -11.57 -3.92 -2.50
N ARG A 90 -11.24 -3.10 -3.49
CA ARG A 90 -11.40 -3.50 -4.90
C ARG A 90 -10.27 -4.38 -5.39
N TYR A 91 -9.02 -4.00 -5.11
CA TYR A 91 -7.87 -4.74 -5.60
C TYR A 91 -7.50 -5.89 -4.65
N HIS A 92 -7.02 -5.59 -3.44
CA HIS A 92 -6.54 -6.59 -2.50
C HIS A 92 -7.61 -7.63 -2.13
N GLU A 93 -8.78 -7.18 -1.62
CA GLU A 93 -9.84 -8.10 -1.19
C GLU A 93 -10.55 -8.77 -2.36
N GLN A 94 -11.17 -7.97 -3.28
CA GLN A 94 -12.03 -8.56 -4.31
C GLN A 94 -11.25 -9.26 -5.40
N MET A 95 -10.17 -8.65 -5.95
CA MET A 95 -9.46 -9.23 -7.08
C MET A 95 -8.47 -10.31 -6.66
N LEU A 96 -7.82 -10.22 -5.48
CA LEU A 96 -6.85 -11.22 -5.06
C LEU A 96 -7.47 -12.24 -4.11
N GLU A 97 -8.03 -11.81 -2.99
CA GLU A 97 -8.47 -12.74 -1.95
C GLU A 97 -9.77 -13.45 -2.30
N GLU A 98 -10.85 -12.70 -2.60
CA GLU A 98 -12.16 -13.29 -2.85
C GLU A 98 -12.19 -14.12 -4.14
N GLN A 99 -11.45 -13.69 -5.20
CA GLN A 99 -11.46 -14.40 -6.48
C GLN A 99 -10.45 -15.54 -6.58
N HIS A 100 -9.32 -15.46 -5.89
CA HIS A 100 -8.25 -16.45 -6.02
C HIS A 100 -7.93 -17.17 -4.71
N ILE A 101 -7.64 -16.46 -3.63
CA ILE A 101 -7.10 -17.04 -2.38
C ILE A 101 -8.17 -17.83 -1.63
N PHE A 102 -9.31 -17.21 -1.32
CA PHE A 102 -10.37 -17.81 -0.51
C PHE A 102 -10.97 -19.07 -1.12
N PRO A 103 -11.24 -19.15 -2.45
CA PRO A 103 -11.69 -20.38 -3.07
C PRO A 103 -10.73 -21.55 -2.92
N ILE A 104 -9.42 -21.28 -3.03
CA ILE A 104 -8.36 -22.28 -2.89
C ILE A 104 -8.29 -22.78 -1.44
N VAL A 105 -8.25 -21.85 -0.47
CA VAL A 105 -8.21 -22.17 0.96
C VAL A 105 -9.47 -22.92 1.38
N ARG A 106 -10.63 -22.49 0.93
CA ARG A 106 -11.92 -23.19 1.21
C ARG A 106 -11.90 -24.63 0.70
N LYS A 107 -11.40 -24.85 -0.51
CA LYS A 107 -11.26 -26.20 -1.09
C LYS A 107 -10.26 -27.07 -0.33
N ALA A 108 -9.19 -26.47 0.19
CA ALA A 108 -8.19 -27.19 0.98
C ALA A 108 -8.72 -27.65 2.35
N GLY A 109 -9.73 -26.97 2.90
CA GLY A 109 -10.33 -27.32 4.18
C GLY A 109 -9.50 -26.89 5.40
N GLY A 110 -9.81 -27.48 6.56
CA GLY A 110 -9.12 -27.21 7.82
C GLY A 110 -9.51 -25.89 8.49
N GLU A 111 -8.71 -25.46 9.47
CA GLU A 111 -8.95 -24.26 10.28
C GLU A 111 -9.09 -22.98 9.42
N ALA A 112 -8.20 -22.81 8.46
CA ALA A 112 -8.23 -21.63 7.57
C ALA A 112 -9.55 -21.52 6.80
N ALA A 113 -10.07 -22.61 6.27
CA ALA A 113 -11.36 -22.63 5.57
C ALA A 113 -12.52 -22.20 6.46
N GLY A 114 -12.45 -22.49 7.78
CA GLY A 114 -13.46 -22.09 8.76
C GLY A 114 -13.53 -20.58 9.02
N LEU A 115 -12.51 -19.81 8.64
CA LEU A 115 -12.47 -18.35 8.81
C LEU A 115 -13.07 -17.59 7.62
N ILE A 116 -13.17 -18.20 6.44
CA ILE A 116 -13.49 -17.51 5.18
C ILE A 116 -14.85 -16.78 5.25
N ASP A 117 -15.88 -17.40 5.84
CA ASP A 117 -17.20 -16.76 5.90
C ASP A 117 -17.19 -15.49 6.78
N ALA A 118 -16.41 -15.51 7.87
CA ALA A 118 -16.23 -14.33 8.72
C ALA A 118 -15.45 -13.24 8.02
N LEU A 119 -14.37 -13.57 7.28
CA LEU A 119 -13.58 -12.62 6.51
C LEU A 119 -14.43 -11.97 5.42
N LEU A 120 -15.18 -12.75 4.63
CA LEU A 120 -16.10 -12.21 3.61
C LEU A 120 -17.17 -11.29 4.20
N ALA A 121 -17.72 -11.64 5.38
CA ALA A 121 -18.68 -10.78 6.07
C ALA A 121 -18.04 -9.46 6.53
N GLN A 122 -16.77 -9.50 6.93
CA GLN A 122 -15.99 -8.30 7.31
C GLN A 122 -15.63 -7.44 6.10
N HIS A 123 -15.29 -8.02 4.94
CA HIS A 123 -15.14 -7.28 3.68
C HIS A 123 -16.44 -6.56 3.30
N ALA A 124 -17.57 -7.26 3.32
CA ALA A 124 -18.87 -6.65 3.03
C ALA A 124 -19.17 -5.49 3.98
N ARG A 125 -18.88 -5.65 5.28
CA ARG A 125 -19.05 -4.60 6.29
C ARG A 125 -18.06 -3.44 6.07
N GLY A 126 -16.84 -3.72 5.66
CA GLY A 126 -15.84 -2.71 5.29
C GLY A 126 -16.36 -1.78 4.21
N ARG A 127 -16.89 -2.34 3.12
CA ARG A 127 -17.48 -1.59 2.00
C ARG A 127 -18.67 -0.71 2.39
N GLU A 128 -19.50 -1.17 3.33
CA GLU A 128 -20.57 -0.33 3.88
C GLU A 128 -20.01 0.85 4.69
N ILE A 129 -18.99 0.59 5.51
CA ILE A 129 -18.36 1.61 6.35
C ILE A 129 -17.63 2.65 5.52
N THR A 130 -16.83 2.26 4.55
CA THR A 130 -16.09 3.20 3.69
C THR A 130 -17.05 4.09 2.88
N SER A 131 -18.14 3.51 2.37
CA SER A 131 -19.20 4.27 1.71
C SER A 131 -19.84 5.30 2.65
N TYR A 132 -20.12 4.91 3.90
CA TYR A 132 -20.64 5.82 4.93
C TYR A 132 -19.64 6.95 5.22
N VAL A 133 -18.35 6.63 5.43
CA VAL A 133 -17.31 7.63 5.71
C VAL A 133 -17.22 8.65 4.58
N LEU A 134 -17.20 8.20 3.33
CA LEU A 134 -17.18 9.10 2.16
C LEU A 134 -18.40 10.00 2.10
N ASP A 135 -19.61 9.48 2.39
CA ASP A 135 -20.80 10.30 2.45
C ASP A 135 -20.72 11.41 3.51
N ARG A 136 -20.17 11.10 4.70
CA ARG A 136 -20.02 12.08 5.80
C ARG A 136 -18.90 13.10 5.59
N THR A 137 -17.94 12.82 4.71
CA THR A 137 -16.79 13.68 4.43
C THR A 137 -16.86 14.41 3.10
N LYS A 138 -17.83 14.10 2.23
CA LYS A 138 -17.95 14.63 0.85
C LYS A 138 -17.98 16.15 0.73
N SER A 139 -18.46 16.85 1.77
CA SER A 139 -18.52 18.32 1.79
C SER A 139 -17.20 19.00 2.18
N GLY A 140 -16.14 18.21 2.45
CA GLY A 140 -14.87 18.72 2.97
C GLY A 140 -14.91 19.13 4.45
N ARG A 141 -16.03 18.89 5.13
CA ARG A 141 -16.24 19.16 6.57
C ARG A 141 -17.10 18.06 7.18
N VAL A 142 -16.88 17.76 8.45
CA VAL A 142 -17.76 16.88 9.23
C VAL A 142 -18.79 17.72 9.97
N GLY A 143 -20.07 17.46 9.73
CA GLY A 143 -21.17 18.12 10.43
C GLY A 143 -21.14 17.80 11.94
N THR A 144 -21.60 18.73 12.78
CA THR A 144 -21.59 18.55 14.25
C THR A 144 -22.38 17.29 14.66
N GLY A 145 -23.50 17.01 13.99
CA GLY A 145 -24.30 15.80 14.25
C GLY A 145 -23.65 14.50 13.76
N ASP A 146 -22.71 14.58 12.83
CA ASP A 146 -22.02 13.43 12.26
C ASP A 146 -20.72 13.07 12.99
N ALA A 147 -20.16 13.98 13.76
CA ALA A 147 -18.84 13.82 14.40
C ALA A 147 -18.75 12.57 15.29
N GLN A 148 -19.71 12.41 16.20
CA GLN A 148 -19.72 11.27 17.12
C GLN A 148 -20.02 9.94 16.41
N PRO A 149 -21.03 9.82 15.52
CA PRO A 149 -21.25 8.61 14.73
C PRO A 149 -20.02 8.23 13.88
N LEU A 150 -19.40 9.20 13.20
CA LEU A 150 -18.20 8.97 12.38
C LEU A 150 -17.04 8.49 13.24
N ALA A 151 -16.73 9.13 14.37
CA ALA A 151 -15.67 8.71 15.27
C ALA A 151 -15.84 7.26 15.75
N ARG A 152 -17.07 6.87 16.14
CA ARG A 152 -17.38 5.49 16.52
C ARG A 152 -17.19 4.52 15.37
N THR A 153 -17.60 4.90 14.16
CA THR A 153 -17.48 4.07 12.96
C THR A 153 -16.02 3.84 12.60
N LEU A 154 -15.18 4.88 12.59
CA LEU A 154 -13.74 4.76 12.32
C LEU A 154 -13.03 3.87 13.36
N THR A 155 -13.37 4.03 14.64
CA THR A 155 -12.83 3.17 15.72
C THR A 155 -13.27 1.71 15.55
N ALA A 156 -14.54 1.47 15.25
CA ALA A 156 -15.06 0.11 15.04
C ALA A 156 -14.43 -0.56 13.81
N PHE A 157 -14.21 0.20 12.74
CA PHE A 157 -13.56 -0.29 11.53
C PHE A 157 -12.13 -0.73 11.82
N ALA A 158 -11.32 0.13 12.46
CA ALA A 158 -9.95 -0.22 12.83
C ALA A 158 -9.91 -1.46 13.73
N ARG A 159 -10.82 -1.54 14.74
CA ARG A 159 -10.92 -2.70 15.61
C ARG A 159 -11.29 -4.00 14.87
N MET A 160 -12.11 -3.94 13.83
CA MET A 160 -12.48 -5.09 13.00
C MET A 160 -11.31 -5.55 12.15
N TYR A 161 -10.65 -4.60 11.47
CA TYR A 161 -9.64 -4.90 10.46
C TYR A 161 -8.30 -5.38 11.03
N GLU A 162 -7.90 -4.94 12.22
CA GLU A 162 -6.65 -5.39 12.82
C GLU A 162 -6.57 -6.89 13.06
N PRO A 163 -7.55 -7.53 13.74
CA PRO A 163 -7.55 -8.98 13.87
C PRO A 163 -7.86 -9.71 12.56
N HIS A 164 -8.53 -9.08 11.60
CA HIS A 164 -8.79 -9.58 10.25
C HIS A 164 -7.47 -9.80 9.51
N ALA A 165 -6.75 -8.73 9.18
CA ALA A 165 -5.48 -8.80 8.50
C ALA A 165 -4.42 -9.65 9.22
N ALA A 166 -4.44 -9.66 10.57
CA ALA A 166 -3.53 -10.53 11.32
C ALA A 166 -3.83 -12.02 11.11
N ARG A 167 -5.08 -12.42 10.87
CA ARG A 167 -5.44 -13.82 10.59
C ARG A 167 -5.14 -14.20 9.15
N GLU A 168 -5.30 -13.30 8.23
CA GLU A 168 -4.89 -13.52 6.85
C GLU A 168 -3.39 -13.71 6.77
N ASP A 169 -2.60 -12.81 7.34
CA ASP A 169 -1.14 -12.91 7.40
C ASP A 169 -0.65 -14.23 8.02
N THR A 170 -1.31 -14.70 9.08
CA THR A 170 -0.79 -15.80 9.91
C THR A 170 -1.47 -17.15 9.69
N ILE A 171 -2.65 -17.19 9.06
CA ILE A 171 -3.42 -18.41 8.87
C ILE A 171 -3.80 -18.62 7.40
N ILE A 172 -4.41 -17.61 6.75
CA ILE A 172 -4.94 -17.75 5.39
C ILE A 172 -3.82 -17.83 4.36
N PHE A 173 -2.90 -16.87 4.34
CA PHE A 173 -1.81 -16.84 3.36
C PHE A 173 -0.86 -18.02 3.48
N PRO A 174 -0.47 -18.48 4.68
CA PRO A 174 0.26 -19.74 4.83
C PRO A 174 -0.51 -20.98 4.32
N ALA A 175 -1.84 -21.04 4.58
CA ALA A 175 -2.68 -22.13 4.08
C ALA A 175 -2.82 -22.10 2.56
N PHE A 176 -2.98 -20.94 1.97
CA PHE A 176 -2.97 -20.71 0.53
C PHE A 176 -1.68 -21.21 -0.12
N LYS A 177 -0.51 -20.73 0.35
CA LYS A 177 0.80 -21.16 -0.14
C LYS A 177 0.96 -22.69 -0.09
N LYS A 178 0.55 -23.30 1.03
CA LYS A 178 0.59 -24.77 1.19
C LYS A 178 -0.33 -25.48 0.21
N ALA A 179 -1.51 -24.94 -0.03
CA ALA A 179 -2.53 -25.57 -0.88
C ALA A 179 -2.15 -25.58 -2.37
N VAL A 180 -1.51 -24.54 -2.87
CA VAL A 180 -1.11 -24.43 -4.29
C VAL A 180 0.23 -25.09 -4.58
N GLY A 181 1.08 -25.26 -3.58
CA GLY A 181 2.44 -25.78 -3.73
C GLY A 181 3.39 -24.80 -4.45
N PRO A 182 4.69 -25.09 -4.55
CA PRO A 182 5.69 -24.14 -5.03
C PRO A 182 5.36 -23.59 -6.42
N LYS A 183 5.16 -24.45 -7.42
CA LYS A 183 4.91 -24.03 -8.79
C LYS A 183 3.63 -23.20 -8.95
N GLY A 184 2.52 -23.63 -8.35
CA GLY A 184 1.26 -22.88 -8.40
C GLY A 184 1.36 -21.55 -7.64
N TYR A 185 2.22 -21.47 -6.65
CA TYR A 185 2.47 -20.26 -5.89
C TYR A 185 3.19 -19.17 -6.71
N ASP A 186 4.21 -19.58 -7.48
CA ASP A 186 4.93 -18.67 -8.38
C ASP A 186 4.01 -18.19 -9.51
N GLU A 187 3.27 -19.11 -10.17
CA GLU A 187 2.30 -18.78 -11.23
C GLU A 187 1.22 -17.81 -10.76
N LEU A 188 0.74 -17.94 -9.51
CA LEU A 188 -0.25 -17.02 -8.94
C LEU A 188 0.38 -15.67 -8.54
N GLY A 189 1.63 -15.65 -8.10
CA GLY A 189 2.38 -14.42 -7.88
C GLY A 189 2.46 -13.58 -9.14
N ASP A 190 2.91 -14.17 -10.25
CA ASP A 190 2.95 -13.51 -11.56
C ASP A 190 1.57 -12.99 -11.99
N GLN A 191 0.52 -13.78 -11.74
CA GLN A 191 -0.85 -13.36 -12.05
C GLN A 191 -1.31 -12.18 -11.20
N PHE A 192 -0.96 -12.12 -9.92
CA PHE A 192 -1.32 -11.01 -9.02
C PHE A 192 -0.64 -9.72 -9.45
N GLU A 193 0.64 -9.77 -9.79
CA GLU A 193 1.35 -8.64 -10.37
C GLU A 193 0.73 -8.16 -11.70
N ASP A 194 0.27 -9.09 -12.56
CA ASP A 194 -0.44 -8.73 -13.79
C ASP A 194 -1.80 -8.07 -13.52
N ILE A 195 -2.52 -8.50 -12.47
CA ILE A 195 -3.76 -7.86 -12.03
C ILE A 195 -3.46 -6.44 -11.53
N GLU A 196 -2.41 -6.28 -10.71
CA GLU A 196 -1.98 -4.99 -10.19
C GLU A 196 -1.64 -4.01 -11.30
N ARG A 197 -0.75 -4.40 -12.22
CA ARG A 197 -0.36 -3.57 -13.37
C ARG A 197 -1.55 -3.15 -14.23
N ARG A 198 -2.51 -4.05 -14.47
CA ARG A 198 -3.73 -3.72 -15.22
C ARG A 198 -4.66 -2.78 -14.46
N THR A 199 -4.73 -2.91 -13.14
CA THR A 199 -5.61 -2.12 -12.29
C THR A 199 -5.11 -0.69 -12.11
N PHE A 200 -3.81 -0.51 -11.91
CA PHE A 200 -3.21 0.77 -11.57
C PHE A 200 -2.37 1.40 -12.69
N GLY A 201 -2.10 0.67 -13.76
CA GLY A 201 -1.26 1.14 -14.88
C GLY A 201 0.24 1.12 -14.55
N GLY A 202 0.64 0.53 -13.42
CA GLY A 202 2.00 0.42 -12.92
C GLY A 202 2.04 -0.32 -11.60
N ASP A 203 3.04 -0.05 -10.77
CA ASP A 203 3.17 -0.57 -9.43
C ASP A 203 2.14 0.10 -8.49
N GLY A 204 1.12 -0.65 -8.10
CA GLY A 204 0.02 -0.18 -7.27
C GLY A 204 0.45 0.01 -5.82
N PHE A 205 1.36 -0.82 -5.33
CA PHE A 205 1.90 -0.72 -3.98
C PHE A 205 2.69 0.58 -3.80
N ASP A 206 3.61 0.92 -4.71
CA ASP A 206 4.38 2.16 -4.66
C ASP A 206 3.45 3.39 -4.71
N MET A 207 2.44 3.36 -5.58
CA MET A 207 1.42 4.42 -5.63
C MET A 207 0.64 4.55 -4.30
N ALA A 208 0.31 3.44 -3.66
CA ALA A 208 -0.43 3.44 -2.39
C ALA A 208 0.43 3.92 -1.22
N ILE A 209 1.72 3.56 -1.19
CA ILE A 209 2.71 4.05 -0.22
C ILE A 209 2.83 5.57 -0.31
N ASP A 210 2.97 6.13 -1.49
CA ASP A 210 3.08 7.57 -1.70
C ASP A 210 1.82 8.29 -1.21
N LYS A 211 0.64 7.77 -1.56
CA LYS A 211 -0.64 8.35 -1.14
C LYS A 211 -0.83 8.31 0.38
N VAL A 212 -0.55 7.18 1.03
CA VAL A 212 -0.72 7.09 2.49
C VAL A 212 0.28 7.99 3.22
N ALA A 213 1.51 8.13 2.71
CA ALA A 213 2.49 9.06 3.25
C ALA A 213 2.05 10.53 3.13
N ASP A 214 1.42 10.91 2.01
CA ASP A 214 0.82 12.24 1.86
C ASP A 214 -0.30 12.50 2.86
N ILE A 215 -1.18 11.52 3.08
CA ILE A 215 -2.27 11.59 4.06
C ILE A 215 -1.70 11.79 5.48
N GLU A 216 -0.69 11.00 5.85
CA GLU A 216 -0.03 11.11 7.16
C GLU A 216 0.62 12.49 7.37
N ARG A 217 1.31 13.02 6.34
CA ARG A 217 1.88 14.38 6.41
C ARG A 217 0.80 15.45 6.64
N ARG A 218 -0.30 15.38 5.89
CA ARG A 218 -1.43 16.32 6.03
C ARG A 218 -2.07 16.30 7.41
N LEU A 219 -2.11 15.14 8.06
CA LEU A 219 -2.72 14.94 9.37
C LEU A 219 -1.74 15.08 10.53
N GLY A 220 -0.44 15.33 10.25
CA GLY A 220 0.61 15.43 11.26
C GLY A 220 0.97 14.09 11.91
N LEU A 221 0.83 12.99 11.17
CA LEU A 221 1.06 11.61 11.64
C LEU A 221 2.34 10.97 11.06
N ALA A 222 3.14 11.74 10.31
CA ALA A 222 4.34 11.20 9.63
C ALA A 222 5.53 10.97 10.58
N ASP A 223 5.53 11.60 11.75
CA ASP A 223 6.62 11.42 12.73
C ASP A 223 6.36 10.18 13.59
N LEU A 224 7.07 9.09 13.28
CA LEU A 224 6.97 7.84 14.02
C LEU A 224 7.33 8.01 15.51
N SER A 225 8.20 8.96 15.86
CA SER A 225 8.61 9.18 17.24
C SER A 225 7.44 9.65 18.14
N ALA A 226 6.43 10.31 17.56
CA ALA A 226 5.23 10.74 18.24
C ALA A 226 4.37 9.58 18.78
N PHE A 227 4.56 8.37 18.26
CA PHE A 227 3.88 7.15 18.72
C PHE A 227 4.67 6.39 19.81
N THR A 228 5.83 6.92 20.21
CA THR A 228 6.62 6.29 21.27
C THR A 228 5.89 6.42 22.60
N ALA A 229 5.66 5.28 23.27
CA ALA A 229 5.04 5.29 24.59
C ALA A 229 5.89 6.09 25.59
N PRO A 230 5.25 6.82 26.52
CA PRO A 230 5.98 7.51 27.58
C PRO A 230 6.73 6.51 28.47
N ALA A 231 7.78 6.99 29.15
CA ALA A 231 8.49 6.18 30.13
C ALA A 231 7.51 5.69 31.20
N VAL A 232 7.69 4.44 31.63
CA VAL A 232 6.95 3.90 32.80
C VAL A 232 7.40 4.63 34.07
N ALA A 233 6.43 5.03 34.90
CA ALA A 233 6.67 5.68 36.19
C ALA A 233 7.13 4.69 37.25
#